data_1520937fc946d5d747cad4a4b752e36a
#
_entry.id   1520937fc946d5d747cad4a4b752e36a
#
_cell.length_a   1.000
_cell.length_b   1.000
_cell.length_c   1.000
_cell.angle_alpha   90.00
_cell.angle_beta   90.00
_cell.angle_gamma   90.00
#
_symmetry.space_group_name_H-M   'P 1'
#
loop_
_entity.id
_entity.type
_entity.pdbx_description
1 polymer ?
#
loop_
_entity_poly.entity_id
_entity_poly.type
_entity_poly.pdbx_seq_one_letter_code
_entity_poly.pdbx_strand_id
1 'polypeptide(L)'
;TGTFWDTVVVCLMTGLVLVTSIMKNPSIDMGNITDGGVLTTLAFQQIPVLGPVILVVGIISFAYSTVLGWAYYGERCVEYFSGKKGLIPYRVLYIAVAAISPVISLNLVWTVADILNALMAIPNLIAVLLLSNVIVKETKKYINDLDARDDTPVEVIDK
;
A
#
# COMPACT_ATOMS: atom_id res chain seq x y z
N THR A 1 -6.78 5.47 10.08
CA THR A 1 -7.66 4.25 10.09
C THR A 1 -7.29 3.29 8.98
N GLY A 2 -7.07 3.73 7.72
CA GLY A 2 -6.69 2.86 6.59
C GLY A 2 -5.44 2.04 6.86
N THR A 3 -4.36 2.68 7.29
CA THR A 3 -3.09 2.01 7.63
C THR A 3 -3.25 0.95 8.73
N PHE A 4 -4.10 1.21 9.72
CA PHE A 4 -4.39 0.22 10.77
C PHE A 4 -5.04 -1.04 10.19
N TRP A 5 -6.07 -0.90 9.36
CA TRP A 5 -6.74 -2.03 8.75
C TRP A 5 -5.81 -2.81 7.82
N ASP A 6 -5.04 -2.12 7.02
CA ASP A 6 -4.15 -2.72 6.03
C ASP A 6 -2.96 -3.44 6.70
N THR A 7 -2.25 -2.76 7.58
CA THR A 7 -1.02 -3.28 8.20
C THR A 7 -1.32 -4.16 9.42
N VAL A 8 -2.17 -3.70 10.35
CA VAL A 8 -2.38 -4.45 11.60
C VAL A 8 -3.36 -5.59 11.39
N VAL A 9 -4.48 -5.36 10.71
CA VAL A 9 -5.49 -6.42 10.56
C VAL A 9 -5.12 -7.37 9.43
N VAL A 10 -4.96 -6.89 8.20
CA VAL A 10 -4.75 -7.75 7.03
C VAL A 10 -3.38 -8.43 7.06
N CYS A 11 -2.29 -7.68 7.24
CA CYS A 11 -0.95 -8.27 7.25
C CYS A 11 -0.72 -9.19 8.44
N LEU A 12 -1.20 -8.83 9.65
CA LEU A 12 -1.09 -9.69 10.82
C LEU A 12 -1.89 -10.98 10.65
N MET A 13 -3.12 -10.91 10.15
CA MET A 13 -3.94 -12.09 9.89
C MET A 13 -3.31 -13.00 8.85
N THR A 14 -2.78 -12.46 7.77
CA THR A 14 -2.04 -13.23 6.76
C THR A 14 -0.82 -13.90 7.37
N GLY A 15 -0.02 -13.16 8.15
CA GLY A 15 1.14 -13.70 8.86
C GLY A 15 0.78 -14.84 9.83
N LEU A 16 -0.31 -14.69 10.61
CA LEU A 16 -0.79 -15.73 11.50
C LEU A 16 -1.25 -16.99 10.75
N VAL A 17 -1.95 -16.83 9.62
CA VAL A 17 -2.35 -17.96 8.77
C VAL A 17 -1.11 -18.69 8.25
N LEU A 18 -0.10 -17.98 7.78
CA LEU A 18 1.16 -18.55 7.31
C LEU A 18 1.85 -19.34 8.43
N VAL A 19 2.10 -18.71 9.57
CA VAL A 19 2.81 -19.34 10.69
C VAL A 19 2.06 -20.58 11.22
N THR A 20 0.76 -20.48 11.43
CA THR A 20 -0.04 -21.60 11.91
C THR A 20 -0.13 -22.74 10.91
N SER A 21 -0.19 -22.44 9.61
CA SER A 21 -0.18 -23.44 8.54
C SER A 21 1.13 -24.21 8.47
N ILE A 22 2.25 -23.51 8.61
CA ILE A 22 3.58 -24.11 8.64
C ILE A 22 3.79 -24.97 9.89
N MET A 23 3.35 -24.48 11.06
CA MET A 23 3.43 -25.26 12.31
C MET A 23 2.61 -26.54 12.24
N LYS A 24 1.49 -26.53 11.52
CA LYS A 24 0.60 -27.69 11.37
C LYS A 24 1.10 -28.70 10.33
N ASN A 25 1.81 -28.23 9.32
CA ASN A 25 2.35 -29.03 8.21
C ASN A 25 3.84 -28.74 8.01
N PRO A 26 4.74 -29.41 8.73
CA PRO A 26 6.19 -29.25 8.58
C PRO A 26 6.76 -29.62 7.20
N SER A 27 5.94 -30.23 6.33
CA SER A 27 6.30 -30.57 4.95
C SER A 27 6.35 -29.36 4.02
N ILE A 28 5.89 -28.17 4.47
CA ILE A 28 6.08 -26.93 3.73
C ILE A 28 7.49 -26.43 3.99
N ASP A 29 8.40 -26.81 3.09
CA ASP A 29 9.81 -26.44 3.19
C ASP A 29 10.00 -24.94 2.85
N MET A 30 10.04 -24.12 3.89
CA MET A 30 10.27 -22.67 3.78
C MET A 30 11.64 -22.32 3.21
N GLY A 31 12.62 -23.22 3.30
CA GLY A 31 13.98 -22.97 2.82
C GLY A 31 14.07 -22.89 1.30
N ASN A 32 13.14 -23.53 0.59
CA ASN A 32 13.14 -23.59 -0.86
C ASN A 32 12.08 -22.71 -1.53
N ILE A 33 11.16 -22.11 -0.76
CA ILE A 33 10.11 -21.23 -1.31
C ILE A 33 10.55 -19.77 -1.13
N THR A 34 11.08 -19.20 -2.19
CA THR A 34 11.52 -17.79 -2.23
C THR A 34 10.38 -16.82 -2.60
N ASP A 35 9.26 -17.34 -3.09
CA ASP A 35 8.11 -16.55 -3.54
C ASP A 35 7.00 -16.56 -2.46
N GLY A 36 6.76 -15.40 -1.85
CA GLY A 36 5.72 -15.21 -0.84
C GLY A 36 4.30 -15.49 -1.35
N GLY A 37 4.04 -15.31 -2.65
CA GLY A 37 2.75 -15.61 -3.27
C GLY A 37 2.46 -17.11 -3.29
N VAL A 38 3.48 -17.92 -3.62
CA VAL A 38 3.39 -19.38 -3.60
C VAL A 38 3.17 -19.88 -2.17
N LEU A 39 3.91 -19.34 -1.20
CA LEU A 39 3.78 -19.70 0.20
C LEU A 39 2.36 -19.40 0.73
N THR A 40 1.83 -18.23 0.42
CA THR A 40 0.47 -17.83 0.80
C THR A 40 -0.56 -18.77 0.18
N THR A 41 -0.39 -19.13 -1.09
CA THR A 41 -1.29 -20.06 -1.79
C THR A 41 -1.31 -21.44 -1.11
N LEU A 42 -0.14 -21.98 -0.78
CA LEU A 42 -0.01 -23.26 -0.09
C LEU A 42 -0.66 -23.24 1.30
N ALA A 43 -0.50 -22.15 2.03
CA ALA A 43 -1.12 -21.99 3.35
C ALA A 43 -2.65 -21.96 3.28
N PHE A 44 -3.21 -21.17 2.35
CA PHE A 44 -4.66 -21.08 2.20
C PHE A 44 -5.29 -22.35 1.60
N GLN A 45 -4.57 -23.12 0.80
CA GLN A 45 -5.05 -24.43 0.29
C GLN A 45 -5.30 -25.47 1.40
N GLN A 46 -4.73 -25.27 2.58
CA GLN A 46 -4.99 -26.15 3.73
C GLN A 46 -6.40 -25.98 4.32
N ILE A 47 -7.07 -24.88 4.00
CA ILE A 47 -8.45 -24.62 4.39
C ILE A 47 -9.35 -25.19 3.28
N PRO A 48 -10.04 -26.33 3.52
CA PRO A 48 -10.79 -26.98 2.46
C PRO A 48 -11.91 -26.07 1.93
N VAL A 49 -12.07 -26.02 0.61
CA VAL A 49 -13.11 -25.29 -0.13
C VAL A 49 -13.04 -23.77 -0.02
N LEU A 50 -13.03 -23.21 1.18
CA LEU A 50 -13.09 -21.77 1.40
C LEU A 50 -11.73 -21.07 1.19
N GLY A 51 -10.62 -21.72 1.49
CA GLY A 51 -9.29 -21.12 1.43
C GLY A 51 -8.93 -20.59 0.04
N PRO A 52 -8.97 -21.40 -1.03
CA PRO A 52 -8.68 -20.94 -2.38
C PRO A 52 -9.63 -19.85 -2.87
N VAL A 53 -10.92 -19.93 -2.53
CA VAL A 53 -11.91 -18.93 -2.92
C VAL A 53 -11.62 -17.59 -2.27
N ILE A 54 -11.41 -17.58 -0.96
CA ILE A 54 -11.07 -16.35 -0.21
C ILE A 54 -9.78 -15.74 -0.75
N LEU A 55 -8.77 -16.56 -1.01
CA LEU A 55 -7.49 -16.10 -1.55
C LEU A 55 -7.67 -15.43 -2.92
N VAL A 56 -8.36 -16.07 -3.86
CA VAL A 56 -8.57 -15.54 -5.21
C VAL A 56 -9.37 -14.23 -5.17
N VAL A 57 -10.48 -14.21 -4.44
CA VAL A 57 -11.31 -13.00 -4.28
C VAL A 57 -10.50 -11.88 -3.60
N GLY A 58 -9.72 -12.22 -2.57
CA GLY A 58 -8.84 -11.29 -1.89
C GLY A 58 -7.79 -10.69 -2.82
N ILE A 59 -7.06 -11.52 -3.57
CA ILE A 59 -6.03 -11.07 -4.51
C ILE A 59 -6.64 -10.15 -5.58
N ILE A 60 -7.76 -10.55 -6.19
CA ILE A 60 -8.42 -9.73 -7.22
C ILE A 60 -8.84 -8.37 -6.65
N SER A 61 -9.49 -8.36 -5.48
CA SER A 61 -9.94 -7.13 -4.84
C SER A 61 -8.77 -6.21 -4.46
N PHE A 62 -7.71 -6.79 -3.89
CA PHE A 62 -6.51 -6.06 -3.50
C PHE A 62 -5.74 -5.49 -4.70
N ALA A 63 -5.53 -6.30 -5.73
CA ALA A 63 -4.86 -5.87 -6.96
C ALA A 63 -5.64 -4.73 -7.63
N TYR A 64 -6.96 -4.87 -7.75
CA TYR A 64 -7.81 -3.86 -8.35
C TYR A 64 -7.79 -2.54 -7.57
N SER A 65 -7.97 -2.60 -6.25
CA SER A 65 -7.95 -1.41 -5.40
C SER A 65 -6.57 -0.72 -5.40
N THR A 66 -5.49 -1.49 -5.43
CA THR A 66 -4.12 -0.98 -5.48
C THR A 66 -3.86 -0.26 -6.80
N VAL A 67 -4.21 -0.87 -7.93
CA VAL A 67 -4.07 -0.25 -9.26
C VAL A 67 -4.83 1.08 -9.33
N LEU A 68 -6.07 1.13 -8.84
CA LEU A 68 -6.88 2.37 -8.81
C LEU A 68 -6.28 3.42 -7.88
N GLY A 69 -5.86 3.03 -6.67
CA GLY A 69 -5.28 3.94 -5.68
C GLY A 69 -4.00 4.59 -6.19
N TRP A 70 -3.08 3.81 -6.74
CA TRP A 70 -1.83 4.31 -7.30
C TRP A 70 -2.05 5.17 -8.56
N ALA A 71 -3.02 4.81 -9.41
CA ALA A 71 -3.40 5.65 -10.54
C ALA A 71 -3.84 7.05 -10.06
N TYR A 72 -4.69 7.10 -9.04
CA TYR A 72 -5.17 8.35 -8.47
C TYR A 72 -4.05 9.20 -7.88
N TYR A 73 -3.15 8.61 -7.09
CA TYR A 73 -2.01 9.35 -6.52
C TYR A 73 -1.10 9.91 -7.62
N GLY A 74 -0.80 9.11 -8.63
CA GLY A 74 -0.02 9.57 -9.76
C GLY A 74 -0.71 10.70 -10.56
N GLU A 75 -2.02 10.62 -10.76
CA GLU A 75 -2.79 11.71 -11.39
C GLU A 75 -2.66 13.02 -10.61
N ARG A 76 -2.74 12.98 -9.28
CA ARG A 76 -2.57 14.19 -8.45
C ARG A 76 -1.17 14.77 -8.56
N CYS A 77 -0.14 13.94 -8.61
CA CYS A 77 1.22 14.40 -8.83
C CYS A 77 1.39 15.05 -10.20
N VAL A 78 0.89 14.42 -11.27
CA VAL A 78 0.96 14.96 -12.63
C VAL A 78 0.15 16.26 -12.78
N GLU A 79 -1.02 16.33 -12.15
CA GLU A 79 -1.83 17.55 -12.13
C GLU A 79 -1.09 18.71 -11.46
N TYR A 80 -0.37 18.44 -10.38
CA TYR A 80 0.44 19.44 -9.69
C TYR A 80 1.57 20.00 -10.56
N PHE A 81 2.29 19.15 -11.31
CA PHE A 81 3.44 19.57 -12.12
C PHE A 81 3.06 20.10 -13.49
N SER A 82 2.08 19.48 -14.16
CA SER A 82 1.77 19.71 -15.59
C SER A 82 0.35 20.22 -15.83
N GLY A 83 -0.43 20.40 -14.75
CA GLY A 83 -1.82 20.77 -14.82
C GLY A 83 -2.70 19.70 -15.52
N LYS A 84 -3.92 20.08 -15.86
CA LYS A 84 -4.92 19.15 -16.45
C LYS A 84 -4.50 18.56 -17.79
N LYS A 85 -3.59 19.21 -18.53
CA LYS A 85 -3.12 18.72 -19.84
C LYS A 85 -2.23 17.48 -19.74
N GLY A 86 -1.55 17.27 -18.60
CA GLY A 86 -0.71 16.11 -18.34
C GLY A 86 -1.47 14.84 -17.96
N LEU A 87 -2.75 14.93 -17.61
CA LEU A 87 -3.51 13.79 -17.14
C LEU A 87 -3.77 12.74 -18.23
N ILE A 88 -4.08 13.17 -19.45
CA ILE A 88 -4.39 12.25 -20.56
C ILE A 88 -3.16 11.40 -20.93
N PRO A 89 -1.98 11.98 -21.21
CA PRO A 89 -0.80 11.17 -21.52
C PRO A 89 -0.37 10.27 -20.35
N TYR A 90 -0.53 10.73 -19.11
CA TYR A 90 -0.25 9.91 -17.95
C TYR A 90 -1.18 8.68 -17.88
N ARG A 91 -2.48 8.84 -18.05
CA ARG A 91 -3.45 7.73 -18.04
C ARG A 91 -3.16 6.70 -19.13
N VAL A 92 -2.86 7.17 -20.35
CA VAL A 92 -2.50 6.29 -21.45
C VAL A 92 -1.23 5.49 -21.13
N LEU A 93 -0.20 6.16 -20.63
CA LEU A 93 1.04 5.51 -20.22
C LEU A 93 0.80 4.50 -19.08
N TYR A 94 0.02 4.87 -18.06
CA TYR A 94 -0.29 4.00 -16.93
C TYR A 94 -1.01 2.73 -17.39
N ILE A 95 -2.02 2.85 -18.23
CA ILE A 95 -2.76 1.71 -18.78
C ILE A 95 -1.86 0.82 -19.63
N ALA A 96 -1.00 1.42 -20.48
CA ALA A 96 -0.05 0.67 -21.29
C ALA A 96 0.94 -0.13 -20.45
N VAL A 97 1.51 0.48 -19.41
CA VAL A 97 2.42 -0.21 -18.46
C VAL A 97 1.69 -1.32 -17.70
N ALA A 98 0.47 -1.06 -17.22
CA ALA A 98 -0.34 -2.07 -16.55
C ALA A 98 -0.67 -3.26 -17.46
N ALA A 99 -0.94 -3.02 -18.74
CA ALA A 99 -1.22 -4.08 -19.72
C ALA A 99 0.03 -4.92 -20.06
N ILE A 100 1.22 -4.32 -20.04
CA ILE A 100 2.48 -5.02 -20.35
C ILE A 100 3.03 -5.75 -19.11
N SER A 101 2.70 -5.30 -17.91
CA SER A 101 3.27 -5.81 -16.66
C SER A 101 3.22 -7.34 -16.48
N PRO A 102 2.15 -8.08 -16.92
CA PRO A 102 2.11 -9.54 -16.77
C PRO A 102 3.15 -10.30 -17.63
N VAL A 103 3.72 -9.64 -18.64
CA VAL A 103 4.74 -10.24 -19.53
C VAL A 103 6.16 -10.05 -18.99
N ILE A 104 6.34 -9.12 -18.07
CA ILE A 104 7.64 -8.79 -17.49
C ILE A 104 7.98 -9.81 -16.40
N SER A 105 9.25 -10.21 -16.30
CA SER A 105 9.70 -11.11 -15.23
C SER A 105 9.51 -10.47 -13.85
N LEU A 106 9.02 -11.26 -12.89
CA LEU A 106 8.72 -10.80 -11.52
C LEU A 106 9.97 -10.18 -10.84
N ASN A 107 11.14 -10.79 -11.03
CA ASN A 107 12.40 -10.27 -10.46
C ASN A 107 12.75 -8.87 -10.98
N LEU A 108 12.52 -8.59 -12.26
CA LEU A 108 12.77 -7.26 -12.81
C LEU A 108 11.80 -6.24 -12.20
N VAL A 109 10.53 -6.60 -12.06
CA VAL A 109 9.52 -5.72 -11.45
C VAL A 109 9.91 -5.36 -10.02
N TRP A 110 10.30 -6.36 -9.21
CA TRP A 110 10.74 -6.11 -7.83
C TRP A 110 12.00 -5.24 -7.78
N THR A 111 13.00 -5.52 -8.60
CA THR A 111 14.24 -4.71 -8.63
C THR A 111 13.96 -3.24 -8.99
N VAL A 112 13.13 -3.00 -9.99
CA VAL A 112 12.74 -1.64 -10.38
C VAL A 112 11.93 -0.95 -9.27
N ALA A 113 10.98 -1.67 -8.65
CA ALA A 113 10.19 -1.14 -7.55
C ALA A 113 11.07 -0.74 -6.35
N ASP A 114 12.05 -1.57 -5.97
CA ASP A 114 12.97 -1.29 -4.87
C ASP A 114 13.84 -0.06 -5.15
N ILE A 115 14.36 0.08 -6.37
CA ILE A 115 15.14 1.26 -6.78
C ILE A 115 14.28 2.53 -6.69
N LEU A 116 13.06 2.48 -7.22
CA LEU A 116 12.16 3.64 -7.21
C LEU A 116 11.73 4.00 -5.78
N ASN A 117 11.47 3.02 -4.94
CA ASN A 117 11.17 3.23 -3.52
C ASN A 117 12.35 3.87 -2.77
N ALA A 118 13.58 3.41 -3.02
CA ALA A 118 14.77 4.02 -2.44
C ALA A 118 14.94 5.48 -2.88
N LEU A 119 14.74 5.78 -4.16
CA LEU A 119 14.79 7.14 -4.69
C LEU A 119 13.70 8.03 -4.08
N MET A 120 12.51 7.51 -3.82
CA MET A 120 11.42 8.24 -3.19
C MET A 120 11.68 8.49 -1.70
N ALA A 121 12.34 7.57 -1.02
CA ALA A 121 12.63 7.69 0.41
C ALA A 121 13.53 8.89 0.75
N ILE A 122 14.50 9.20 -0.10
CA ILE A 122 15.46 10.29 0.12
C ILE A 122 14.77 11.66 0.25
N PRO A 123 14.02 12.16 -0.76
CA PRO A 123 13.37 13.45 -0.65
C PRO A 123 12.28 13.46 0.43
N ASN A 124 11.59 12.35 0.65
CA ASN A 124 10.60 12.24 1.71
C ASN A 124 11.23 12.39 3.11
N LEU A 125 12.35 11.72 3.36
CA LEU A 125 13.08 11.82 4.62
C LEU A 125 13.58 13.25 4.88
N ILE A 126 14.15 13.90 3.85
CA ILE A 126 14.58 15.29 3.92
C ILE A 126 13.40 16.20 4.27
N ALA A 127 12.27 16.06 3.59
CA ALA A 127 11.08 16.86 3.85
C ALA A 127 10.54 16.66 5.27
N VAL A 128 10.46 15.42 5.77
CA VAL A 128 10.01 15.12 7.14
C VAL A 128 10.95 15.75 8.18
N LEU A 129 12.27 15.66 7.98
CA LEU A 129 13.24 16.26 8.89
C LEU A 129 13.15 17.78 8.90
N LEU A 130 13.03 18.42 7.74
CA LEU A 130 12.90 19.88 7.65
C LEU A 130 11.58 20.40 8.25
N LEU A 131 10.49 19.63 8.10
CA LEU A 131 9.18 19.99 8.62
C LEU A 131 8.92 19.54 10.06
N SER A 132 9.87 18.81 10.67
CA SER A 132 9.69 18.27 12.03
C SER A 132 9.33 19.34 13.06
N ASN A 133 9.97 20.53 13.00
CA ASN A 133 9.67 21.64 13.90
C ASN A 133 8.24 22.20 13.69
N VAL A 134 7.76 22.19 12.46
CA VAL A 134 6.39 22.64 12.15
C VAL A 134 5.39 21.65 12.73
N ILE A 135 5.63 20.35 12.56
CA ILE A 135 4.78 19.29 13.12
C ILE A 135 4.69 19.39 14.64
N VAL A 136 5.84 19.55 15.32
CA VAL A 136 5.89 19.71 16.78
C VAL A 136 5.12 20.95 17.23
N LYS A 137 5.26 22.08 16.53
CA LYS A 137 4.56 23.32 16.84
C LYS A 137 3.05 23.18 16.69
N GLU A 138 2.59 22.63 15.58
CA GLU A 138 1.16 22.42 15.31
C GLU A 138 0.56 21.36 16.27
N THR A 139 1.30 20.31 16.59
CA THR A 139 0.87 19.30 17.58
C THR A 139 0.69 19.92 18.96
N LYS A 140 1.67 20.72 19.41
CA LYS A 140 1.56 21.43 20.70
C LYS A 140 0.38 22.40 20.73
N LYS A 141 0.19 23.14 19.63
CA LYS A 141 -0.97 24.03 19.50
C LYS A 141 -2.28 23.26 19.61
N TYR A 142 -2.40 22.13 18.88
CA TYR A 142 -3.59 21.28 18.91
C TYR A 142 -3.87 20.71 20.32
N ILE A 143 -2.82 20.23 21.02
CA ILE A 143 -2.95 19.71 22.39
C ILE A 143 -3.39 20.80 23.36
N ASN A 144 -2.81 22.01 23.26
CA ASN A 144 -3.20 23.13 24.11
C ASN A 144 -4.62 23.65 23.80
N ASP A 145 -5.05 23.58 22.52
CA ASP A 145 -6.41 23.95 22.11
C ASP A 145 -7.46 22.88 22.47
N LEU A 146 -7.04 21.63 22.77
CA LEU A 146 -7.94 20.59 23.27
C LEU A 146 -8.51 20.92 24.65
N ASP A 147 -7.74 21.60 25.51
CA ASP A 147 -8.17 22.08 26.82
C ASP A 147 -9.10 23.32 26.71
N ALA A 148 -9.09 23.98 25.55
CA ALA A 148 -9.91 25.16 25.23
C ALA A 148 -11.10 24.84 24.29
N ARG A 149 -11.39 23.57 24.05
CA ARG A 149 -12.44 23.14 23.10
C ARG A 149 -13.81 23.41 23.67
N ASP A 150 -14.34 24.54 23.28
CA ASP A 150 -15.80 24.76 23.19
C ASP A 150 -16.29 23.95 21.98
N ASP A 151 -17.42 23.23 22.12
CA ASP A 151 -17.97 22.27 21.14
C ASP A 151 -18.52 22.93 19.83
N THR A 152 -17.88 23.97 19.35
CA THR A 152 -18.25 24.61 18.08
C THR A 152 -17.74 23.80 16.89
N PRO A 153 -18.60 23.40 15.94
CA PRO A 153 -18.17 22.68 14.74
C PRO A 153 -17.19 23.53 13.94
N VAL A 154 -16.05 22.93 13.56
CA VAL A 154 -15.08 23.56 12.67
C VAL A 154 -15.75 23.85 11.34
N GLU A 155 -15.85 25.11 10.93
CA GLU A 155 -16.30 25.49 9.59
C GLU A 155 -15.37 24.84 8.55
N VAL A 156 -15.94 23.95 7.74
CA VAL A 156 -15.25 23.38 6.58
C VAL A 156 -15.15 24.48 5.54
N ILE A 157 -13.95 25.02 5.36
CA ILE A 157 -13.69 25.97 4.28
C ILE A 157 -13.67 25.19 2.96
N ASP A 158 -14.81 25.19 2.26
CA ASP A 158 -14.90 24.77 0.86
C ASP A 158 -14.11 25.76 -0.02
N LYS A 159 -12.99 25.30 -0.56
CA LYS A 159 -12.25 25.97 -1.65
C LYS A 159 -12.07 25.05 -2.82
#